data_50e3aff70e151fd93e910e90a7b6d22e
#
_entry.id   50e3aff70e151fd93e910e90a7b6d22e
#
_cell.length_a   1.000
_cell.length_b   1.000
_cell.length_c   1.000
_cell.angle_alpha   90.00
_cell.angle_beta   90.00
_cell.angle_gamma   90.00
#
_symmetry.space_group_name_H-M   'P 1'
#
loop_
_entity.id
_entity.type
_entity.pdbx_description
1 polymer ?
#
loop_
_entity_poly.entity_id
_entity_poly.type
_entity_poly.pdbx_seq_one_letter_code
_entity_poly.pdbx_strand_id
1 'polypeptide(L)'
;MRRKLGRLCIGLGSLCIAAALVLLLYNYREEHRAEEISRQLVPALEEVIAERDLEPEEGDAPASDPEPEITLDGAVYLGWLDIPALDLQLPVRAEWSYPALKQSPCRYTGSAAAGGFVIAAHNYRRHFAYISSLAAGDPVVFTDANGSKYFYEVSLLETLSPYSIEEMTDT
;
A
#
# COMPACT_ATOMS: atom_id res chain seq x y z
N MET A 1 -1.36 -48.26 -27.58
CA MET A 1 -0.83 -47.51 -26.41
C MET A 1 -0.53 -46.05 -26.72
N ARG A 2 0.20 -45.69 -27.80
CA ARG A 2 0.60 -44.29 -28.13
C ARG A 2 -0.57 -43.30 -28.26
N ARG A 3 -1.71 -43.67 -28.85
CA ARG A 3 -2.88 -42.77 -28.99
C ARG A 3 -3.58 -42.43 -27.67
N LYS A 4 -3.58 -43.33 -26.68
CA LYS A 4 -4.14 -43.08 -25.37
C LYS A 4 -3.24 -42.14 -24.56
N LEU A 5 -1.92 -42.29 -24.67
CA LEU A 5 -0.93 -41.41 -24.03
C LEU A 5 -1.04 -39.96 -24.57
N GLY A 6 -1.15 -39.81 -25.90
CA GLY A 6 -1.34 -38.49 -26.52
C GLY A 6 -2.60 -37.76 -26.05
N ARG A 7 -3.72 -38.47 -25.91
CA ARG A 7 -4.99 -37.88 -25.37
C ARG A 7 -4.83 -37.48 -23.90
N LEU A 8 -4.11 -38.28 -23.12
CA LEU A 8 -3.81 -37.95 -21.71
C LEU A 8 -2.96 -36.67 -21.61
N CYS A 9 -1.90 -36.56 -22.42
CA CYS A 9 -1.05 -35.36 -22.47
C CYS A 9 -1.83 -34.11 -22.89
N ILE A 10 -2.73 -34.23 -23.90
CA ILE A 10 -3.58 -33.09 -24.30
C ILE A 10 -4.52 -32.70 -23.16
N GLY A 11 -5.16 -33.65 -22.49
CA GLY A 11 -6.04 -33.37 -21.36
C GLY A 11 -5.31 -32.70 -20.20
N LEU A 12 -4.12 -33.18 -19.84
CA LEU A 12 -3.28 -32.58 -18.81
C LEU A 12 -2.83 -31.16 -19.18
N GLY A 13 -2.39 -30.97 -20.43
CA GLY A 13 -1.99 -29.65 -20.95
C GLY A 13 -3.14 -28.66 -20.93
N SER A 14 -4.35 -29.09 -21.35
CA SER A 14 -5.55 -28.26 -21.29
C SER A 14 -5.92 -27.88 -19.85
N LEU A 15 -5.77 -28.79 -18.90
CA LEU A 15 -6.00 -28.53 -17.48
C LEU A 15 -5.00 -27.52 -16.93
N CYS A 16 -3.73 -27.64 -17.28
CA CYS A 16 -2.70 -26.66 -16.88
C CYS A 16 -2.98 -25.26 -17.42
N ILE A 17 -3.40 -25.16 -18.70
CA ILE A 17 -3.77 -23.88 -19.30
C ILE A 17 -5.00 -23.28 -18.59
N ALA A 18 -6.02 -24.09 -18.31
CA ALA A 18 -7.20 -23.62 -17.58
C ALA A 18 -6.84 -23.13 -16.18
N ALA A 19 -5.99 -23.86 -15.46
CA ALA A 19 -5.50 -23.45 -14.12
C ALA A 19 -4.71 -22.12 -14.20
N ALA A 20 -3.83 -21.97 -15.18
CA ALA A 20 -3.08 -20.74 -15.40
C ALA A 20 -4.00 -19.54 -15.70
N LEU A 21 -5.04 -19.73 -16.52
CA LEU A 21 -6.03 -18.69 -16.80
C LEU A 21 -6.83 -18.29 -15.54
N VAL A 22 -7.21 -19.26 -14.72
CA VAL A 22 -7.89 -18.98 -13.43
C VAL A 22 -7.00 -18.16 -12.50
N LEU A 23 -5.71 -18.51 -12.40
CA LEU A 23 -4.75 -17.76 -11.59
C LEU A 23 -4.54 -16.34 -12.12
N LEU A 24 -4.44 -16.16 -13.43
CA LEU A 24 -4.33 -14.84 -14.06
C LEU A 24 -5.57 -13.98 -13.76
N LEU A 25 -6.77 -14.54 -13.90
CA LEU A 25 -8.02 -13.84 -13.59
C LEU A 25 -8.14 -13.51 -12.10
N TYR A 26 -7.67 -14.40 -11.24
CA TYR A 26 -7.64 -14.15 -9.80
C TYR A 26 -6.73 -12.98 -9.46
N ASN A 27 -5.47 -13.00 -9.94
CA ASN A 27 -4.51 -11.93 -9.71
C ASN A 27 -5.00 -10.59 -10.29
N TYR A 28 -5.57 -10.60 -11.49
CA TYR A 28 -6.15 -9.41 -12.11
C TYR A 28 -7.28 -8.80 -11.26
N ARG A 29 -8.15 -9.64 -10.69
CA ARG A 29 -9.23 -9.17 -9.81
C ARG A 29 -8.72 -8.59 -8.50
N GLU A 30 -7.71 -9.19 -7.88
CA GLU A 30 -7.10 -8.67 -6.65
C GLU A 30 -6.47 -7.29 -6.91
N GLU A 31 -5.76 -7.13 -8.02
CA GLU A 31 -5.12 -5.86 -8.39
C GLU A 31 -6.16 -4.74 -8.62
N HIS A 32 -7.22 -5.02 -9.37
CA HIS A 32 -8.31 -4.05 -9.58
C HIS A 32 -9.05 -3.69 -8.30
N ARG A 33 -9.21 -4.64 -7.39
CA ARG A 33 -9.84 -4.39 -6.11
C ARG A 33 -9.01 -3.44 -5.25
N ALA A 34 -7.69 -3.60 -5.24
CA ALA A 34 -6.79 -2.70 -4.53
C ALA A 34 -6.83 -1.26 -5.10
N GLU A 35 -6.89 -1.12 -6.43
CA GLU A 35 -7.05 0.19 -7.09
C GLU A 35 -8.37 0.86 -6.70
N GLU A 36 -9.48 0.13 -6.73
CA GLU A 36 -10.80 0.65 -6.40
C GLU A 36 -10.87 1.12 -4.94
N ILE A 37 -10.28 0.35 -4.03
CA ILE A 37 -10.18 0.71 -2.61
C ILE A 37 -9.44 2.04 -2.45
N SER A 38 -8.27 2.21 -3.06
CA SER A 38 -7.50 3.46 -2.98
C SER A 38 -8.27 4.65 -3.55
N ARG A 39 -8.94 4.46 -4.68
CA ARG A 39 -9.73 5.50 -5.35
C ARG A 39 -10.93 5.99 -4.53
N GLN A 40 -11.52 5.12 -3.71
CA GLN A 40 -12.66 5.46 -2.85
C GLN A 40 -12.21 6.00 -1.50
N LEU A 41 -11.15 5.42 -0.92
CA LEU A 41 -10.73 5.75 0.43
C LEU A 41 -9.98 7.08 0.54
N VAL A 42 -9.14 7.46 -0.45
CA VAL A 42 -8.40 8.72 -0.34
C VAL A 42 -9.34 9.93 -0.29
N PRO A 43 -10.33 10.09 -1.18
CA PRO A 43 -11.29 11.19 -1.06
C PRO A 43 -12.12 11.14 0.23
N ALA A 44 -12.48 9.94 0.72
CA ALA A 44 -13.21 9.81 1.98
C ALA A 44 -12.35 10.22 3.20
N LEU A 45 -11.05 9.92 3.18
CA LEU A 45 -10.12 10.39 4.21
C LEU A 45 -9.97 11.92 4.15
N GLU A 46 -9.83 12.50 2.95
CA GLU A 46 -9.78 13.96 2.76
C GLU A 46 -11.04 14.65 3.30
N GLU A 47 -12.21 14.09 3.05
CA GLU A 47 -13.49 14.63 3.53
C GLU A 47 -13.56 14.62 5.07
N VAL A 48 -13.21 13.49 5.71
CA VAL A 48 -13.19 13.35 7.18
C VAL A 48 -12.20 14.33 7.82
N ILE A 49 -11.02 14.51 7.22
CA ILE A 49 -10.01 15.47 7.73
C ILE A 49 -10.52 16.91 7.57
N ALA A 50 -11.09 17.26 6.42
CA ALA A 50 -11.65 18.59 6.21
C ALA A 50 -12.80 18.92 7.16
N GLU A 51 -13.63 17.94 7.53
CA GLU A 51 -14.67 18.12 8.52
C GLU A 51 -14.10 18.34 9.93
N ARG A 52 -13.03 17.65 10.32
CA ARG A 52 -12.35 17.85 11.60
C ARG A 52 -11.74 19.26 11.73
N ASP A 53 -11.16 19.78 10.65
CA ASP A 53 -10.60 21.16 10.64
C ASP A 53 -11.67 22.24 10.87
N LEU A 54 -12.95 21.94 10.62
CA LEU A 54 -14.07 22.86 10.85
C LEU A 54 -14.59 22.82 12.30
N GLU A 55 -14.28 21.78 13.07
CA GLU A 55 -14.58 21.68 14.49
C GLU A 55 -13.29 21.92 15.31
N PRO A 56 -13.04 23.13 15.80
CA PRO A 56 -11.85 23.41 16.60
C PRO A 56 -11.92 22.59 17.90
N GLU A 57 -11.10 21.55 18.00
CA GLU A 57 -10.85 20.88 19.27
C GLU A 57 -10.13 21.88 20.18
N GLU A 58 -10.85 22.40 21.21
CA GLU A 58 -10.26 23.08 22.35
C GLU A 58 -9.49 22.04 23.18
N GLY A 59 -8.26 21.77 22.79
CA GLY A 59 -7.37 20.88 23.52
C GLY A 59 -5.93 21.11 23.10
N ASP A 60 -5.18 21.67 24.02
CA ASP A 60 -3.72 21.81 23.98
C ASP A 60 -3.13 20.38 24.06
N ALA A 61 -3.07 19.66 22.92
CA ALA A 61 -2.55 18.31 22.87
C ALA A 61 -1.01 18.34 22.98
N PRO A 62 -0.42 17.67 23.97
CA PRO A 62 1.02 17.62 24.11
C PRO A 62 1.65 16.83 22.95
N ALA A 63 2.82 17.24 22.50
CA ALA A 63 3.62 16.66 21.40
C ALA A 63 4.07 15.18 21.60
N SER A 64 3.39 14.42 22.43
CA SER A 64 3.61 13.01 22.73
C SER A 64 2.39 12.13 22.43
N ASP A 65 1.40 12.64 21.68
CA ASP A 65 0.22 11.86 21.34
C ASP A 65 0.55 10.74 20.33
N PRO A 66 -0.15 9.60 20.45
CA PRO A 66 -0.08 8.56 19.44
C PRO A 66 -0.41 9.15 18.06
N GLU A 67 0.27 8.65 17.03
CA GLU A 67 0.06 9.07 15.64
C GLU A 67 -1.43 9.18 15.33
N PRO A 68 -1.91 10.28 14.71
CA PRO A 68 -3.34 10.47 14.48
C PRO A 68 -3.91 9.36 13.59
N GLU A 69 -5.11 8.90 13.93
CA GLU A 69 -5.76 7.77 13.28
C GLU A 69 -7.20 8.11 12.89
N ILE A 70 -7.65 7.57 11.75
CA ILE A 70 -9.03 7.61 11.28
C ILE A 70 -9.55 6.20 11.10
N THR A 71 -10.71 5.89 11.67
CA THR A 71 -11.41 4.62 11.41
C THR A 71 -12.42 4.80 10.29
N LEU A 72 -12.24 4.05 9.19
CA LEU A 72 -13.12 4.05 8.02
C LEU A 72 -13.41 2.60 7.63
N ASP A 73 -14.68 2.25 7.42
CA ASP A 73 -15.13 0.89 7.04
C ASP A 73 -14.55 -0.24 7.91
N GLY A 74 -14.35 0.04 9.21
CA GLY A 74 -13.82 -0.93 10.17
C GLY A 74 -12.31 -1.16 10.08
N ALA A 75 -11.57 -0.33 9.35
CA ALA A 75 -10.13 -0.32 9.29
C ALA A 75 -9.58 1.03 9.78
N VAL A 76 -8.39 1.00 10.38
CA VAL A 76 -7.72 2.18 10.92
C VAL A 76 -6.66 2.65 9.92
N TYR A 77 -6.69 3.94 9.58
CA TYR A 77 -5.78 4.58 8.64
C TYR A 77 -5.01 5.71 9.34
N LEU A 78 -3.74 5.86 8.94
CA LEU A 78 -2.86 6.94 9.39
C LEU A 78 -2.93 8.17 8.47
N GLY A 79 -3.53 8.03 7.29
CA GLY A 79 -3.56 9.03 6.25
C GLY A 79 -3.33 8.41 4.88
N TRP A 80 -2.70 9.16 3.97
CA TRP A 80 -2.38 8.66 2.63
C TRP A 80 -1.01 9.12 2.15
N LEU A 81 -0.46 8.34 1.22
CA LEU A 81 0.82 8.57 0.56
C LEU A 81 0.58 9.03 -0.87
N ASP A 82 1.19 10.16 -1.26
CA ASP A 82 1.24 10.67 -2.63
C ASP A 82 2.61 10.41 -3.24
N ILE A 83 2.64 9.77 -4.42
CA ILE A 83 3.86 9.58 -5.23
C ILE A 83 3.57 10.11 -6.64
N PRO A 84 3.74 11.43 -6.88
CA PRO A 84 3.35 12.06 -8.14
C PRO A 84 4.01 11.48 -9.38
N ALA A 85 5.28 11.07 -9.29
CA ALA A 85 6.01 10.46 -10.39
C ALA A 85 5.39 9.12 -10.90
N LEU A 86 4.58 8.46 -10.06
CA LEU A 86 3.89 7.21 -10.39
C LEU A 86 2.37 7.40 -10.55
N ASP A 87 1.85 8.62 -10.39
CA ASP A 87 0.40 8.90 -10.36
C ASP A 87 -0.31 8.02 -9.32
N LEU A 88 0.28 7.92 -8.11
CA LEU A 88 -0.25 7.10 -7.02
C LEU A 88 -0.67 7.95 -5.84
N GLN A 89 -1.88 7.69 -5.36
CA GLN A 89 -2.42 8.13 -4.08
C GLN A 89 -2.91 6.90 -3.33
N LEU A 90 -2.31 6.61 -2.18
CA LEU A 90 -2.48 5.34 -1.50
C LEU A 90 -2.83 5.56 -0.02
N PRO A 91 -4.00 5.12 0.46
CA PRO A 91 -4.31 5.16 1.88
C PRO A 91 -3.36 4.24 2.64
N VAL A 92 -2.88 4.67 3.80
CA VAL A 92 -1.92 3.93 4.63
C VAL A 92 -2.62 3.46 5.89
N ARG A 93 -2.67 2.14 6.10
CA ARG A 93 -3.26 1.53 7.29
C ARG A 93 -2.31 1.57 8.48
N ALA A 94 -2.89 1.70 9.67
CA ALA A 94 -2.14 1.75 10.93
C ALA A 94 -1.40 0.43 11.23
N GLU A 95 -2.03 -0.70 10.91
CA GLU A 95 -1.46 -2.03 11.18
C GLU A 95 -1.36 -2.86 9.92
N TRP A 96 -0.27 -3.60 9.80
CA TRP A 96 -0.07 -4.50 8.68
C TRP A 96 -0.51 -5.94 8.99
N SER A 97 -1.01 -6.59 7.96
CA SER A 97 -1.20 -8.03 7.88
C SER A 97 -1.20 -8.45 6.42
N TYR A 98 -0.96 -9.70 6.10
CA TYR A 98 -1.03 -10.16 4.71
C TYR A 98 -2.37 -9.86 4.02
N PRO A 99 -3.55 -10.02 4.67
CA PRO A 99 -4.82 -9.58 4.10
C PRO A 99 -4.94 -8.07 3.92
N ALA A 100 -4.38 -7.27 4.86
CA ALA A 100 -4.41 -5.82 4.78
C ALA A 100 -3.54 -5.29 3.62
N LEU A 101 -2.32 -5.83 3.45
CA LEU A 101 -1.40 -5.47 2.36
C LEU A 101 -1.99 -5.70 0.96
N LYS A 102 -2.94 -6.63 0.80
CA LYS A 102 -3.67 -6.83 -0.47
C LYS A 102 -4.66 -5.71 -0.78
N GLN A 103 -5.05 -4.94 0.22
CA GLN A 103 -6.03 -3.87 0.08
C GLN A 103 -5.38 -2.49 0.01
N SER A 104 -4.33 -2.27 0.80
CA SER A 104 -3.71 -0.97 1.01
C SER A 104 -2.28 -1.13 1.53
N PRO A 105 -1.36 -0.19 1.29
CA PRO A 105 -0.15 -0.03 2.07
C PRO A 105 -0.42 0.03 3.56
N CYS A 106 0.51 -0.47 4.35
CA CYS A 106 0.38 -0.51 5.81
C CYS A 106 1.67 -0.02 6.47
N ARG A 107 1.55 0.62 7.62
CA ARG A 107 2.70 0.89 8.48
C ARG A 107 3.31 -0.43 8.92
N TYR A 108 4.60 -0.58 8.70
CA TYR A 108 5.38 -1.69 9.24
C TYR A 108 5.98 -1.33 10.59
N THR A 109 6.59 -0.14 10.70
CA THR A 109 7.14 0.41 11.96
C THR A 109 7.27 1.94 11.87
N GLY A 110 7.58 2.57 13.00
CA GLY A 110 7.82 4.01 13.10
C GLY A 110 6.60 4.87 12.87
N SER A 111 6.83 6.18 12.77
CA SER A 111 5.80 7.17 12.45
C SER A 111 6.39 8.35 11.67
N ALA A 112 5.55 9.09 10.95
CA ALA A 112 5.97 10.26 10.20
C ALA A 112 6.52 11.37 11.10
N ALA A 113 5.95 11.53 12.31
CA ALA A 113 6.34 12.56 13.26
C ALA A 113 7.58 12.17 14.08
N ALA A 114 7.70 10.91 14.50
CA ALA A 114 8.80 10.46 15.37
C ALA A 114 10.01 9.90 14.59
N GLY A 115 9.84 9.62 13.30
CA GLY A 115 10.88 9.03 12.44
C GLY A 115 10.82 7.50 12.36
N GLY A 116 11.71 6.93 11.53
CA GLY A 116 11.75 5.49 11.27
C GLY A 116 10.46 4.95 10.62
N PHE A 117 9.75 5.79 9.87
CA PHE A 117 8.47 5.45 9.27
C PHE A 117 8.64 4.53 8.07
N VAL A 118 8.36 3.26 8.26
CA VAL A 118 8.43 2.23 7.22
C VAL A 118 7.03 1.82 6.79
N ILE A 119 6.75 1.98 5.50
CA ILE A 119 5.48 1.58 4.88
C ILE A 119 5.74 0.36 4.00
N ALA A 120 5.01 -0.72 4.24
CA ALA A 120 5.01 -1.91 3.41
C ALA A 120 3.79 -1.91 2.48
N ALA A 121 3.98 -2.37 1.25
CA ALA A 121 2.90 -2.54 0.28
C ALA A 121 3.08 -3.78 -0.58
N HIS A 122 1.98 -4.27 -1.15
CA HIS A 122 2.02 -5.38 -2.09
C HIS A 122 2.58 -4.93 -3.45
N ASN A 123 3.17 -5.86 -4.20
CA ASN A 123 3.70 -5.62 -5.54
C ASN A 123 2.56 -5.61 -6.59
N TYR A 124 1.54 -4.77 -6.38
CA TYR A 124 0.50 -4.49 -7.37
C TYR A 124 0.84 -3.23 -8.16
N ARG A 125 0.33 -3.12 -9.41
CA ARG A 125 0.60 -1.95 -10.28
C ARG A 125 0.18 -0.63 -9.65
N ARG A 126 -0.92 -0.65 -8.92
CA ARG A 126 -1.46 0.50 -8.20
C ARG A 126 -1.04 0.55 -6.73
N HIS A 127 -0.02 -0.23 -6.37
CA HIS A 127 0.74 -0.10 -5.13
C HIS A 127 2.22 0.15 -5.48
N PHE A 128 3.15 -0.71 -4.99
CA PHE A 128 4.59 -0.48 -5.10
C PHE A 128 5.28 -1.24 -6.25
N ALA A 129 4.54 -1.80 -7.23
CA ALA A 129 5.16 -2.53 -8.34
C ALA A 129 6.16 -1.69 -9.15
N TYR A 130 5.94 -0.38 -9.23
CA TYR A 130 6.75 0.54 -10.04
C TYR A 130 7.66 1.45 -9.23
N ILE A 131 7.82 1.26 -7.93
CA ILE A 131 8.73 2.10 -7.11
C ILE A 131 10.17 2.05 -7.62
N SER A 132 10.59 0.93 -8.24
CA SER A 132 11.91 0.80 -8.85
C SER A 132 12.14 1.73 -10.05
N SER A 133 11.11 2.38 -10.59
CA SER A 133 11.23 3.36 -11.67
C SER A 133 11.38 4.80 -11.16
N LEU A 134 11.28 5.03 -9.86
CA LEU A 134 11.55 6.34 -9.25
C LEU A 134 13.02 6.71 -9.41
N ALA A 135 13.30 7.98 -9.38
CA ALA A 135 14.65 8.54 -9.40
C ALA A 135 14.95 9.26 -8.09
N ALA A 136 16.23 9.38 -7.75
CA ALA A 136 16.65 10.22 -6.62
C ALA A 136 16.18 11.66 -6.83
N GLY A 137 15.56 12.26 -5.81
CA GLY A 137 14.93 13.57 -5.85
C GLY A 137 13.44 13.57 -6.21
N ASP A 138 12.86 12.42 -6.61
CA ASP A 138 11.41 12.36 -6.82
C ASP A 138 10.66 12.61 -5.51
N PRO A 139 9.64 13.50 -5.51
CA PRO A 139 8.92 13.84 -4.29
C PRO A 139 7.97 12.72 -3.87
N VAL A 140 7.88 12.53 -2.56
CA VAL A 140 6.91 11.66 -1.90
C VAL A 140 6.29 12.46 -0.75
N VAL A 141 4.97 12.51 -0.67
CA VAL A 141 4.27 13.25 0.38
C VAL A 141 3.40 12.29 1.16
N PHE A 142 3.52 12.30 2.48
CA PHE A 142 2.58 11.64 3.37
C PHE A 142 1.71 12.70 4.04
N THR A 143 0.38 12.54 3.96
CA THR A 143 -0.58 13.37 4.67
C THR A 143 -1.19 12.51 5.78
N ASP A 144 -1.03 12.95 7.03
CA ASP A 144 -1.54 12.20 8.18
C ASP A 144 -3.06 12.41 8.41
N ALA A 145 -3.60 11.73 9.39
CA ALA A 145 -5.02 11.77 9.74
C ALA A 145 -5.48 13.11 10.37
N ASN A 146 -4.56 14.05 10.62
CA ASN A 146 -4.86 15.43 11.01
C ASN A 146 -4.65 16.43 9.84
N GLY A 147 -4.34 15.94 8.63
CA GLY A 147 -4.07 16.80 7.48
C GLY A 147 -2.64 17.36 7.43
N SER A 148 -1.77 17.03 8.40
CA SER A 148 -0.37 17.46 8.40
C SER A 148 0.39 16.78 7.28
N LYS A 149 1.20 17.54 6.54
CA LYS A 149 1.96 17.03 5.40
C LYS A 149 3.43 16.88 5.72
N TYR A 150 3.95 15.69 5.45
CA TYR A 150 5.36 15.34 5.57
C TYR A 150 5.94 15.17 4.16
N PHE A 151 6.96 15.95 3.86
CA PHE A 151 7.58 15.98 2.54
C PHE A 151 8.88 15.19 2.56
N TYR A 152 8.97 14.21 1.68
CA TYR A 152 10.14 13.36 1.49
C TYR A 152 10.60 13.42 0.04
N GLU A 153 11.85 13.05 -0.18
CA GLU A 153 12.44 12.84 -1.49
C GLU A 153 13.07 11.45 -1.55
N VAL A 154 12.98 10.79 -2.68
CA VAL A 154 13.66 9.52 -2.90
C VAL A 154 15.18 9.75 -2.81
N SER A 155 15.84 9.16 -1.84
CA SER A 155 17.29 9.25 -1.68
C SER A 155 18.00 8.06 -2.34
N LEU A 156 17.46 6.87 -2.17
CA LEU A 156 18.05 5.61 -2.61
C LEU A 156 16.98 4.59 -2.97
N LEU A 157 17.26 3.76 -3.97
CA LEU A 157 16.47 2.59 -4.32
C LEU A 157 17.36 1.36 -4.25
N GLU A 158 16.95 0.40 -3.45
CA GLU A 158 17.69 -0.83 -3.24
C GLU A 158 16.80 -2.06 -3.42
N THR A 159 17.43 -3.16 -3.85
CA THR A 159 16.80 -4.47 -3.84
C THR A 159 17.46 -5.30 -2.75
N LEU A 160 16.71 -5.53 -1.68
CA LEU A 160 17.19 -6.29 -0.53
C LEU A 160 16.82 -7.76 -0.62
N SER A 161 17.59 -8.61 0.08
CA SER A 161 17.21 -10.00 0.28
C SER A 161 15.94 -10.08 1.14
N PRO A 162 15.04 -11.06 0.93
CA PRO A 162 13.84 -11.24 1.76
C PRO A 162 14.12 -11.45 3.28
N TYR A 163 15.37 -11.66 3.64
CA TYR A 163 15.80 -11.87 5.02
C TYR A 163 16.52 -10.67 5.65
N SER A 164 16.75 -9.59 4.87
CA SER A 164 17.45 -8.36 5.32
C SER A 164 16.50 -7.39 6.02
N ILE A 165 15.82 -7.84 7.09
CA ILE A 165 14.83 -7.02 7.81
C ILE A 165 15.53 -5.85 8.53
N GLU A 166 16.72 -6.07 9.09
CA GLU A 166 17.49 -5.03 9.80
C GLU A 166 17.86 -3.89 8.85
N GLU A 167 18.32 -4.18 7.63
CA GLU A 167 18.66 -3.17 6.61
C GLU A 167 17.45 -2.35 6.17
N MET A 168 16.23 -2.91 6.23
CA MET A 168 14.99 -2.23 5.88
C MET A 168 14.51 -1.27 6.99
N THR A 169 14.86 -1.53 8.23
CA THR A 169 14.39 -0.79 9.41
C THR A 169 15.44 0.15 10.00
N ASP A 170 16.69 0.07 9.54
CA ASP A 170 17.81 0.89 9.99
C ASP A 170 17.87 2.19 9.17
N THR A 171 17.06 3.18 9.58
CA THR A 171 16.92 4.51 8.93
C THR A 171 17.29 5.65 9.85
#